data_40c35dace97f64598edbe2367d08f1d9
#
_entry.id   40c35dace97f64598edbe2367d08f1d9
#
_cell.length_a   1.000
_cell.length_b   1.000
_cell.length_c   1.000
_cell.angle_alpha   90.00
_cell.angle_beta   90.00
_cell.angle_gamma   90.00
#
_symmetry.space_group_name_H-M   'P 1'
#
loop_
_entity.id
_entity.type
_entity.pdbx_description
1 polymer ?
#
loop_
_entity_poly.entity_id
_entity_poly.type
_entity_poly.pdbx_seq_one_letter_code
_entity_poly.pdbx_strand_id
1 'polypeptide(L)'
;MSDFDRYIKQGEPAQAEKALIWQTAIGLQDVDGLKPSQYLRETALRHIEGDITIDDVRSLIDSYYKSKTSREQVEHRTEEADKVSAAITSILSENTFTFSPDYLISIHKRLFKGVYKFAGKIRDYNISKDEWILDGATVLYSDAYMIRQTLDYDFAQERAFSYQGVSSLDAVRHIAKFISGIWQIHAFGEGNTRTIAVFTIKYLRSFGFKIDNDLFKEHSWYFRNALVRANYNDLSKGIAATDQYLMRFFGNLILGENYKLSNREMHISSQSVNIESLKSQFDTLKCSIEELAILKAVTDNPKITQDELKEVIGKSLATVKRITISLQEKGFLVRKNGKRNGYWEII
;
A
#
# COMPACT_ATOMS: atom_id res chain seq x y z
N MET A 1 13.40 -17.10 -7.55
CA MET A 1 12.02 -17.32 -7.98
C MET A 1 11.23 -17.65 -6.74
N SER A 2 10.16 -16.90 -6.41
CA SER A 2 9.38 -17.20 -5.19
C SER A 2 8.53 -18.45 -5.42
N ASP A 3 8.16 -19.14 -4.31
CA ASP A 3 7.35 -20.37 -4.36
C ASP A 3 5.98 -20.13 -5.04
N PHE A 4 5.55 -18.87 -5.13
CA PHE A 4 4.25 -18.46 -5.68
C PHE A 4 4.31 -17.98 -7.15
N ASP A 5 5.51 -17.77 -7.73
CA ASP A 5 5.67 -17.21 -9.09
C ASP A 5 5.00 -18.04 -10.16
N ARG A 6 4.92 -19.36 -9.98
CA ARG A 6 4.24 -20.26 -10.91
C ARG A 6 2.73 -19.97 -11.00
N TYR A 7 2.09 -19.67 -9.87
CA TYR A 7 0.64 -19.37 -9.83
C TYR A 7 0.34 -18.00 -10.43
N ILE A 8 1.21 -17.02 -10.24
CA ILE A 8 1.05 -15.68 -10.80
C ILE A 8 1.15 -15.73 -12.34
N LYS A 9 2.07 -16.55 -12.87
CA LYS A 9 2.32 -16.63 -14.31
C LYS A 9 1.41 -17.59 -15.06
N GLN A 10 0.97 -18.68 -14.42
CA GLN A 10 0.34 -19.83 -15.07
C GLN A 10 -0.89 -20.35 -14.31
N GLY A 11 -1.22 -19.78 -13.15
CA GLY A 11 -2.36 -20.21 -12.34
C GLY A 11 -3.68 -19.68 -12.88
N GLU A 12 -4.77 -20.29 -12.41
CA GLU A 12 -6.12 -19.76 -12.56
C GLU A 12 -6.21 -18.34 -11.96
N PRO A 13 -7.08 -17.45 -12.46
CA PRO A 13 -7.16 -16.06 -11.97
C PRO A 13 -7.28 -15.94 -10.46
N ALA A 14 -8.09 -16.77 -9.81
CA ALA A 14 -8.25 -16.79 -8.36
C ALA A 14 -6.98 -17.24 -7.62
N GLN A 15 -6.21 -18.16 -8.19
CA GLN A 15 -4.93 -18.61 -7.62
C GLN A 15 -3.87 -17.52 -7.77
N ALA A 16 -3.83 -16.86 -8.92
CA ALA A 16 -2.90 -15.76 -9.19
C ALA A 16 -3.15 -14.60 -8.23
N GLU A 17 -4.40 -14.23 -8.01
CA GLU A 17 -4.78 -13.18 -7.04
C GLU A 17 -4.34 -13.54 -5.61
N LYS A 18 -4.66 -14.75 -5.14
CA LYS A 18 -4.22 -15.22 -3.81
C LYS A 18 -2.69 -15.21 -3.69
N ALA A 19 -1.98 -15.66 -4.72
CA ALA A 19 -0.52 -15.70 -4.74
C ALA A 19 0.09 -14.30 -4.64
N LEU A 20 -0.44 -13.31 -5.35
CA LEU A 20 -0.04 -11.90 -5.25
C LEU A 20 -0.27 -11.35 -3.84
N ILE A 21 -1.44 -11.59 -3.25
CA ILE A 21 -1.76 -11.16 -1.89
C ILE A 21 -0.78 -11.77 -0.88
N TRP A 22 -0.46 -13.06 -0.99
CA TRP A 22 0.51 -13.72 -0.13
C TRP A 22 1.92 -13.16 -0.30
N GLN A 23 2.34 -12.86 -1.52
CA GLN A 23 3.65 -12.23 -1.75
C GLN A 23 3.74 -10.86 -1.07
N THR A 24 2.70 -10.05 -1.18
CA THR A 24 2.63 -8.76 -0.47
C THR A 24 2.67 -8.95 1.04
N ALA A 25 1.87 -9.85 1.58
CA ALA A 25 1.79 -10.09 3.02
C ALA A 25 3.13 -10.53 3.61
N ILE A 26 3.86 -11.39 2.90
CA ILE A 26 5.20 -11.86 3.27
C ILE A 26 6.23 -10.74 3.11
N GLY A 27 6.22 -10.00 2.00
CA GLY A 27 7.17 -8.93 1.74
C GLY A 27 7.04 -7.76 2.70
N LEU A 28 5.84 -7.48 3.20
CA LEU A 28 5.62 -6.45 4.22
C LEU A 28 6.27 -6.78 5.57
N GLN A 29 6.71 -8.01 5.83
CA GLN A 29 7.43 -8.34 7.04
C GLN A 29 8.87 -7.79 7.03
N ASP A 30 9.44 -7.53 5.86
CA ASP A 30 10.79 -6.96 5.71
C ASP A 30 10.89 -5.52 6.26
N VAL A 31 9.76 -4.81 6.40
CA VAL A 31 9.68 -3.48 7.06
C VAL A 31 10.32 -3.50 8.45
N ASP A 32 10.11 -4.57 9.19
CA ASP A 32 10.64 -4.76 10.54
C ASP A 32 11.73 -5.84 10.58
N GLY A 33 12.27 -6.23 9.43
CA GLY A 33 13.33 -7.25 9.29
C GLY A 33 12.88 -8.64 9.76
N LEU A 34 11.59 -8.95 9.62
CA LEU A 34 11.01 -10.23 10.00
C LEU A 34 11.02 -11.20 8.82
N LYS A 35 11.17 -12.49 9.12
CA LYS A 35 11.18 -13.56 8.10
C LYS A 35 10.14 -14.62 8.44
N PRO A 36 9.14 -14.80 7.57
CA PRO A 36 8.17 -15.88 7.71
C PRO A 36 8.81 -17.27 7.62
N SER A 37 8.22 -18.22 8.33
CA SER A 37 8.65 -19.61 8.37
C SER A 37 8.38 -20.35 7.05
N GLN A 38 9.07 -21.48 6.87
CA GLN A 38 8.76 -22.41 5.79
C GLN A 38 7.35 -23.02 5.96
N TYR A 39 6.93 -23.27 7.21
CA TYR A 39 5.58 -23.76 7.51
C TYR A 39 4.48 -22.82 7.01
N LEU A 40 4.65 -21.50 7.19
CA LEU A 40 3.71 -20.53 6.62
C LEU A 40 3.66 -20.64 5.09
N ARG A 41 4.82 -20.74 4.42
CA ARG A 41 4.88 -20.83 2.95
C ARG A 41 4.15 -22.05 2.42
N GLU A 42 4.34 -23.20 3.04
CA GLU A 42 3.66 -24.44 2.69
C GLU A 42 2.15 -24.35 2.94
N THR A 43 1.75 -23.74 4.06
CA THR A 43 0.33 -23.52 4.37
C THR A 43 -0.31 -22.53 3.40
N ALA A 44 0.43 -21.49 3.00
CA ALA A 44 -0.02 -20.52 1.99
C ALA A 44 -0.25 -21.18 0.62
N LEU A 45 0.62 -22.10 0.21
CA LEU A 45 0.44 -22.87 -1.02
C LEU A 45 -0.89 -23.64 -1.03
N ARG A 46 -1.20 -24.34 0.05
CA ARG A 46 -2.48 -25.05 0.21
C ARG A 46 -3.69 -24.12 0.12
N HIS A 47 -3.57 -22.90 0.65
CA HIS A 47 -4.62 -21.88 0.52
C HIS A 47 -4.75 -21.36 -0.92
N ILE A 48 -3.63 -21.16 -1.63
CA ILE A 48 -3.63 -20.75 -3.04
C ILE A 48 -4.30 -21.81 -3.89
N GLU A 49 -3.98 -23.08 -3.67
CA GLU A 49 -4.54 -24.24 -4.37
C GLU A 49 -6.04 -24.46 -4.05
N GLY A 50 -6.54 -23.88 -2.97
CA GLY A 50 -7.95 -23.96 -2.57
C GLY A 50 -8.25 -25.14 -1.65
N ASP A 51 -7.23 -25.86 -1.17
CA ASP A 51 -7.37 -27.00 -0.25
C ASP A 51 -7.87 -26.59 1.13
N ILE A 52 -7.53 -25.36 1.54
CA ILE A 52 -7.88 -24.79 2.83
C ILE A 52 -8.32 -23.33 2.70
N THR A 53 -9.14 -22.87 3.64
CA THR A 53 -9.58 -21.46 3.75
C THR A 53 -8.52 -20.62 4.47
N ILE A 54 -8.66 -19.29 4.41
CA ILE A 54 -7.78 -18.39 5.17
C ILE A 54 -7.96 -18.53 6.70
N ASP A 55 -9.14 -18.91 7.16
CA ASP A 55 -9.38 -19.17 8.56
C ASP A 55 -8.73 -20.48 9.01
N ASP A 56 -8.68 -21.51 8.14
CA ASP A 56 -7.91 -22.73 8.40
C ASP A 56 -6.42 -22.41 8.50
N VAL A 57 -5.88 -21.57 7.61
CA VAL A 57 -4.47 -21.10 7.69
C VAL A 57 -4.18 -20.51 9.05
N ARG A 58 -5.01 -19.57 9.51
CA ARG A 58 -4.83 -18.90 10.81
C ARG A 58 -4.87 -19.91 11.97
N SER A 59 -5.82 -20.84 11.93
CA SER A 59 -5.95 -21.90 12.92
C SER A 59 -4.74 -22.83 12.95
N LEU A 60 -4.22 -23.21 11.79
CA LEU A 60 -3.02 -24.05 11.65
C LEU A 60 -1.78 -23.35 12.23
N ILE A 61 -1.57 -22.07 11.90
CA ILE A 61 -0.45 -21.27 12.42
C ILE A 61 -0.55 -21.13 13.94
N ASP A 62 -1.72 -20.81 14.47
CA ASP A 62 -1.94 -20.70 15.92
C ASP A 62 -1.65 -22.03 16.63
N SER A 63 -2.09 -23.15 16.06
CA SER A 63 -1.86 -24.49 16.60
C SER A 63 -0.38 -24.88 16.55
N TYR A 64 0.31 -24.56 15.44
CA TYR A 64 1.73 -24.81 15.26
C TYR A 64 2.56 -24.14 16.36
N TYR A 65 2.29 -22.86 16.63
CA TYR A 65 3.01 -22.14 17.66
C TYR A 65 2.59 -22.50 19.09
N LYS A 66 1.34 -22.88 19.34
CA LYS A 66 0.90 -23.37 20.65
C LYS A 66 1.53 -24.72 21.04
N SER A 67 1.86 -25.57 20.09
CA SER A 67 2.48 -26.87 20.34
C SER A 67 3.95 -26.80 20.76
N LYS A 68 4.62 -25.66 20.53
CA LYS A 68 6.03 -25.47 20.89
C LYS A 68 6.20 -25.16 22.38
N THR A 69 6.95 -25.98 23.10
CA THR A 69 7.11 -25.91 24.57
C THR A 69 8.19 -24.93 25.04
N SER A 70 9.21 -24.63 24.22
CA SER A 70 10.22 -23.61 24.50
C SER A 70 10.47 -22.77 23.25
N ARG A 71 10.66 -21.46 23.42
CA ARG A 71 10.83 -20.52 22.32
C ARG A 71 12.03 -19.63 22.54
N GLU A 72 12.88 -19.55 21.54
CA GLU A 72 13.93 -18.54 21.45
C GLU A 72 13.37 -17.22 20.90
N GLN A 73 14.09 -16.13 21.13
CA GLN A 73 13.67 -14.80 20.64
C GLN A 73 13.49 -14.74 19.11
N VAL A 74 14.28 -15.51 18.36
CA VAL A 74 14.16 -15.64 16.89
C VAL A 74 12.82 -16.29 16.51
N GLU A 75 12.36 -17.28 17.26
CA GLU A 75 11.07 -17.94 17.02
C GLU A 75 9.87 -17.02 17.29
N HIS A 76 9.95 -16.14 18.29
CA HIS A 76 8.92 -15.12 18.52
C HIS A 76 8.79 -14.15 17.33
N ARG A 77 9.88 -13.73 16.73
CA ARG A 77 9.89 -12.88 15.55
C ARG A 77 9.31 -13.60 14.32
N THR A 78 9.58 -14.88 14.17
CA THR A 78 9.02 -15.71 13.09
C THR A 78 7.53 -15.96 13.31
N GLU A 79 7.10 -16.21 14.55
CA GLU A 79 5.66 -16.32 14.89
C GLU A 79 4.90 -15.04 14.55
N GLU A 80 5.47 -13.87 14.89
CA GLU A 80 4.90 -12.59 14.51
C GLU A 80 4.76 -12.47 12.99
N ALA A 81 5.83 -12.76 12.24
CA ALA A 81 5.82 -12.70 10.78
C ALA A 81 4.72 -13.59 10.18
N ASP A 82 4.58 -14.81 10.67
CA ASP A 82 3.61 -15.76 10.16
C ASP A 82 2.16 -15.33 10.46
N LYS A 83 1.88 -14.96 11.69
CA LYS A 83 0.54 -14.51 12.12
C LYS A 83 0.12 -13.25 11.39
N VAL A 84 1.04 -12.27 11.28
CA VAL A 84 0.75 -11.00 10.60
C VAL A 84 0.59 -11.20 9.10
N SER A 85 1.38 -12.07 8.46
CA SER A 85 1.20 -12.39 7.03
C SER A 85 -0.18 -13.01 6.75
N ALA A 86 -0.62 -13.96 7.58
CA ALA A 86 -1.97 -14.54 7.44
C ALA A 86 -3.07 -13.50 7.67
N ALA A 87 -2.89 -12.57 8.62
CA ALA A 87 -3.84 -11.50 8.88
C ALA A 87 -3.89 -10.47 7.74
N ILE A 88 -2.74 -10.09 7.15
CA ILE A 88 -2.67 -9.22 5.96
C ILE A 88 -3.41 -9.88 4.81
N THR A 89 -3.14 -11.15 4.55
CA THR A 89 -3.80 -11.90 3.47
C THR A 89 -5.32 -11.90 3.66
N SER A 90 -5.81 -12.16 4.87
CA SER A 90 -7.25 -12.09 5.17
C SER A 90 -7.83 -10.71 4.86
N ILE A 91 -7.18 -9.62 5.30
CA ILE A 91 -7.68 -8.24 5.11
C ILE A 91 -7.65 -7.84 3.63
N LEU A 92 -6.59 -8.17 2.91
CA LEU A 92 -6.44 -7.80 1.50
C LEU A 92 -7.33 -8.61 0.55
N SER A 93 -7.80 -9.80 0.97
CA SER A 93 -8.78 -10.60 0.23
C SER A 93 -10.22 -10.09 0.36
N GLU A 94 -10.50 -9.19 1.31
CA GLU A 94 -11.82 -8.59 1.49
C GLU A 94 -12.01 -7.38 0.57
N ASN A 95 -13.19 -7.24 -0.04
CA ASN A 95 -13.53 -6.06 -0.85
C ASN A 95 -14.05 -4.88 -0.01
N THR A 96 -14.36 -5.11 1.28
CA THR A 96 -14.89 -4.07 2.16
C THR A 96 -13.81 -3.07 2.56
N PHE A 97 -14.14 -1.78 2.47
CA PHE A 97 -13.30 -0.68 2.93
C PHE A 97 -14.15 0.46 3.47
N THR A 98 -13.76 1.01 4.60
CA THR A 98 -14.38 2.21 5.17
C THR A 98 -13.32 3.26 5.43
N PHE A 99 -13.43 4.41 4.80
CA PHE A 99 -12.48 5.49 4.99
C PHE A 99 -12.73 6.20 6.33
N SER A 100 -12.05 5.76 7.38
CA SER A 100 -12.14 6.33 8.72
C SER A 100 -10.91 6.00 9.59
N PRO A 101 -10.61 6.82 10.62
CA PRO A 101 -9.59 6.50 11.63
C PRO A 101 -9.88 5.16 12.34
N ASP A 102 -11.14 4.86 12.62
CA ASP A 102 -11.52 3.62 13.28
C ASP A 102 -11.25 2.38 12.41
N TYR A 103 -11.36 2.52 11.09
CA TYR A 103 -10.96 1.45 10.17
C TYR A 103 -9.44 1.22 10.20
N LEU A 104 -8.63 2.29 10.23
CA LEU A 104 -7.17 2.18 10.42
C LEU A 104 -6.83 1.46 11.73
N ILE A 105 -7.49 1.83 12.82
CA ILE A 105 -7.33 1.17 14.13
C ILE A 105 -7.77 -0.30 14.06
N SER A 106 -8.85 -0.60 13.34
CA SER A 106 -9.33 -1.96 13.16
C SER A 106 -8.34 -2.83 12.36
N ILE A 107 -7.68 -2.26 11.34
CA ILE A 107 -6.59 -2.93 10.61
C ILE A 107 -5.50 -3.32 11.60
N HIS A 108 -4.98 -2.38 12.39
CA HIS A 108 -3.95 -2.67 13.38
C HIS A 108 -4.39 -3.76 14.38
N LYS A 109 -5.63 -3.67 14.89
CA LYS A 109 -6.18 -4.70 15.78
C LYS A 109 -6.18 -6.08 15.14
N ARG A 110 -6.58 -6.19 13.88
CA ARG A 110 -6.69 -7.46 13.16
C ARG A 110 -5.32 -8.02 12.81
N LEU A 111 -4.37 -7.16 12.40
CA LEU A 111 -3.00 -7.57 12.07
C LEU A 111 -2.29 -8.19 13.28
N PHE A 112 -2.43 -7.57 14.44
CA PHE A 112 -1.61 -7.90 15.61
C PHE A 112 -2.36 -8.62 16.73
N LYS A 113 -3.61 -9.06 16.47
CA LYS A 113 -4.37 -9.89 17.42
C LYS A 113 -3.63 -11.19 17.72
N GLY A 114 -3.34 -11.42 19.01
CA GLY A 114 -2.56 -12.59 19.45
C GLY A 114 -1.04 -12.45 19.26
N VAL A 115 -0.57 -11.29 18.80
CA VAL A 115 0.85 -10.91 18.72
C VAL A 115 1.15 -9.87 19.79
N TYR A 116 0.44 -8.74 19.76
CA TYR A 116 0.62 -7.66 20.75
C TYR A 116 -0.57 -7.55 21.69
N LYS A 117 -0.30 -7.36 23.01
CA LYS A 117 -1.34 -7.10 24.02
C LYS A 117 -2.08 -5.76 23.78
N PHE A 118 -1.45 -4.85 23.05
CA PHE A 118 -1.99 -3.53 22.69
C PHE A 118 -2.56 -3.47 21.27
N ALA A 119 -2.82 -4.61 20.62
CA ALA A 119 -3.39 -4.63 19.27
C ALA A 119 -4.68 -3.81 19.18
N GLY A 120 -4.70 -2.79 18.30
CA GLY A 120 -5.81 -1.87 18.14
C GLY A 120 -5.95 -0.79 19.22
N LYS A 121 -4.97 -0.65 20.12
CA LYS A 121 -4.95 0.41 21.12
C LYS A 121 -4.02 1.53 20.69
N ILE A 122 -4.53 2.74 20.65
CA ILE A 122 -3.71 3.95 20.51
C ILE A 122 -2.77 4.02 21.70
N ARG A 123 -1.49 4.37 21.45
CA ARG A 123 -0.49 4.55 22.53
C ARG A 123 -0.85 5.76 23.40
N ASP A 124 -0.55 5.66 24.65
CA ASP A 124 -0.72 6.69 25.68
C ASP A 124 0.61 7.28 26.20
N TYR A 125 1.70 7.00 25.49
CA TYR A 125 3.05 7.48 25.79
C TYR A 125 3.75 7.98 24.52
N ASN A 126 4.70 8.91 24.69
CA ASN A 126 5.52 9.41 23.57
C ASN A 126 6.61 8.41 23.24
N ILE A 127 6.98 8.33 21.95
CA ILE A 127 7.96 7.39 21.41
C ILE A 127 9.03 8.10 20.60
N SER A 128 10.19 7.47 20.54
CA SER A 128 11.26 7.75 19.59
C SER A 128 11.72 6.44 18.97
N LYS A 129 12.24 6.49 17.75
CA LYS A 129 12.78 5.32 17.04
C LYS A 129 14.06 5.72 16.33
N ASP A 130 15.10 4.93 16.50
CA ASP A 130 16.35 5.11 15.79
C ASP A 130 16.15 4.71 14.33
N GLU A 131 16.33 5.65 13.41
CA GLU A 131 16.14 5.43 11.98
C GLU A 131 17.47 5.31 11.27
N TRP A 132 17.71 4.17 10.60
CA TRP A 132 18.96 3.90 9.91
C TRP A 132 19.32 4.99 8.88
N ILE A 133 18.36 5.46 8.08
CA ILE A 133 18.62 6.49 7.06
C ILE A 133 18.89 7.88 7.65
N LEU A 134 18.70 8.05 8.94
CA LEU A 134 18.92 9.27 9.70
C LEU A 134 20.14 9.18 10.65
N ASP A 135 21.05 8.22 10.44
CA ASP A 135 22.19 7.97 11.33
C ASP A 135 21.79 7.79 12.81
N GLY A 136 20.65 7.12 13.05
CA GLY A 136 20.11 6.87 14.39
C GLY A 136 19.24 8.02 14.95
N ALA A 137 19.06 9.12 14.21
CA ALA A 137 18.09 10.14 14.62
C ALA A 137 16.65 9.66 14.45
N THR A 138 15.70 10.34 15.10
CA THR A 138 14.28 10.00 15.12
C THR A 138 13.43 11.03 14.39
N VAL A 139 12.33 10.59 13.81
CA VAL A 139 11.25 11.49 13.36
C VAL A 139 10.50 12.03 14.58
N LEU A 140 10.03 13.27 14.50
CA LEU A 140 9.13 13.83 15.50
C LEU A 140 7.72 13.26 15.28
N TYR A 141 7.32 12.33 16.15
CA TYR A 141 5.99 11.72 16.12
C TYR A 141 4.99 12.57 16.92
N SER A 142 3.68 12.35 16.71
CA SER A 142 2.62 13.05 17.43
C SER A 142 2.71 12.78 18.95
N ASP A 143 2.42 13.80 19.76
CA ASP A 143 2.22 13.61 21.19
C ASP A 143 1.06 12.65 21.45
N ALA A 144 1.22 11.77 22.44
CA ALA A 144 0.28 10.68 22.71
C ALA A 144 -1.16 11.18 22.95
N TYR A 145 -1.32 12.28 23.66
CA TYR A 145 -2.65 12.86 23.96
C TYR A 145 -3.32 13.51 22.74
N MET A 146 -2.58 13.79 21.66
CA MET A 146 -3.11 14.41 20.44
C MET A 146 -3.46 13.39 19.34
N ILE A 147 -3.03 12.14 19.46
CA ILE A 147 -3.11 11.14 18.38
C ILE A 147 -4.52 11.04 17.81
N ARG A 148 -5.54 10.87 18.66
CA ARG A 148 -6.92 10.70 18.18
C ARG A 148 -7.40 11.94 17.44
N GLN A 149 -7.17 13.12 18.01
CA GLN A 149 -7.58 14.39 17.40
C GLN A 149 -6.87 14.63 16.06
N THR A 150 -5.57 14.31 15.98
CA THR A 150 -4.80 14.48 14.73
C THR A 150 -5.28 13.51 13.66
N LEU A 151 -5.55 12.24 14.01
CA LEU A 151 -6.15 11.28 13.08
C LEU A 151 -7.51 11.77 12.56
N ASP A 152 -8.41 12.20 13.45
CA ASP A 152 -9.73 12.68 13.07
C ASP A 152 -9.62 13.91 12.14
N TYR A 153 -8.68 14.81 12.40
CA TYR A 153 -8.41 15.99 11.58
C TYR A 153 -7.90 15.59 10.19
N ASP A 154 -6.85 14.76 10.08
CA ASP A 154 -6.25 14.39 8.80
C ASP A 154 -7.24 13.61 7.92
N PHE A 155 -8.01 12.70 8.51
CA PHE A 155 -9.07 11.99 7.78
C PHE A 155 -10.22 12.92 7.35
N ALA A 156 -10.55 13.96 8.13
CA ALA A 156 -11.55 14.95 7.73
C ALA A 156 -11.04 15.81 6.57
N GLN A 157 -9.77 16.25 6.59
CA GLN A 157 -9.16 16.99 5.48
C GLN A 157 -9.14 16.18 4.20
N GLU A 158 -8.71 14.90 4.27
CA GLU A 158 -8.69 14.01 3.11
C GLU A 158 -10.09 13.75 2.55
N ARG A 159 -11.10 13.58 3.42
CA ARG A 159 -12.50 13.41 2.98
C ARG A 159 -13.05 14.65 2.30
N ALA A 160 -12.62 15.84 2.72
CA ALA A 160 -13.03 17.11 2.13
C ALA A 160 -12.33 17.43 0.80
N PHE A 161 -11.21 16.75 0.53
CA PHE A 161 -10.45 16.95 -0.71
C PHE A 161 -11.19 16.35 -1.91
N SER A 162 -11.29 17.13 -2.99
CA SER A 162 -11.88 16.67 -4.24
C SER A 162 -10.79 16.32 -5.24
N TYR A 163 -10.76 15.05 -5.64
CA TYR A 163 -9.88 14.58 -6.73
C TYR A 163 -10.39 14.96 -8.14
N GLN A 164 -11.60 15.54 -8.24
CA GLN A 164 -12.17 15.94 -9.52
C GLN A 164 -11.40 17.12 -10.12
N GLY A 165 -10.91 16.95 -11.35
CA GLY A 165 -10.14 18.00 -12.05
C GLY A 165 -8.69 18.16 -11.59
N VAL A 166 -8.22 17.37 -10.64
CA VAL A 166 -6.84 17.36 -10.19
C VAL A 166 -5.99 16.54 -11.16
N SER A 167 -4.79 17.02 -11.51
CA SER A 167 -3.86 16.24 -12.33
C SER A 167 -3.45 14.95 -11.61
N SER A 168 -3.09 13.91 -12.35
CA SER A 168 -2.63 12.65 -11.77
C SER A 168 -1.41 12.82 -10.87
N LEU A 169 -0.50 13.71 -11.24
CA LEU A 169 0.68 14.02 -10.43
C LEU A 169 0.29 14.69 -9.10
N ASP A 170 -0.61 15.68 -9.15
CA ASP A 170 -1.06 16.37 -7.93
C ASP A 170 -1.91 15.45 -7.06
N ALA A 171 -2.68 14.54 -7.64
CA ALA A 171 -3.39 13.50 -6.91
C ALA A 171 -2.42 12.55 -6.19
N VAL A 172 -1.38 12.09 -6.88
CA VAL A 172 -0.31 11.26 -6.27
C VAL A 172 0.39 12.01 -5.15
N ARG A 173 0.71 13.30 -5.36
CA ARG A 173 1.33 14.15 -4.32
C ARG A 173 0.42 14.31 -3.11
N HIS A 174 -0.86 14.51 -3.33
CA HIS A 174 -1.85 14.63 -2.25
C HIS A 174 -1.98 13.34 -1.46
N ILE A 175 -2.09 12.19 -2.14
CA ILE A 175 -2.10 10.86 -1.52
C ILE A 175 -0.81 10.64 -0.71
N ALA A 176 0.35 10.92 -1.30
CA ALA A 176 1.63 10.77 -0.62
C ALA A 176 1.69 11.60 0.67
N LYS A 177 1.22 12.84 0.62
CA LYS A 177 1.15 13.74 1.78
C LYS A 177 0.22 13.20 2.86
N PHE A 178 -0.99 12.75 2.49
CA PHE A 178 -1.95 12.16 3.43
C PHE A 178 -1.39 10.90 4.09
N ILE A 179 -0.87 9.96 3.31
CA ILE A 179 -0.30 8.71 3.84
C ILE A 179 0.92 8.99 4.74
N SER A 180 1.76 9.95 4.35
CA SER A 180 2.89 10.40 5.15
C SER A 180 2.45 11.03 6.48
N GLY A 181 1.41 11.87 6.46
CA GLY A 181 0.85 12.52 7.66
C GLY A 181 0.31 11.49 8.66
N ILE A 182 -0.56 10.59 8.22
CA ILE A 182 -1.12 9.56 9.12
C ILE A 182 -0.05 8.57 9.62
N TRP A 183 1.04 8.34 8.85
CA TRP A 183 2.17 7.55 9.33
C TRP A 183 2.96 8.31 10.42
N GLN A 184 3.19 9.63 10.26
CA GLN A 184 3.90 10.45 11.24
C GLN A 184 3.19 10.51 12.59
N ILE A 185 1.86 10.45 12.61
CA ILE A 185 1.09 10.35 13.86
C ILE A 185 1.58 9.18 14.69
N HIS A 186 1.96 8.09 14.06
CA HIS A 186 2.54 6.88 14.69
C HIS A 186 1.67 6.40 15.86
N ALA A 187 0.42 6.11 15.55
CA ALA A 187 -0.66 5.93 16.53
C ALA A 187 -0.47 4.74 17.48
N PHE A 188 0.36 3.77 17.12
CA PHE A 188 0.54 2.52 17.87
C PHE A 188 1.97 2.37 18.39
N GLY A 189 2.15 1.54 19.43
CA GLY A 189 3.49 1.26 19.97
C GLY A 189 4.40 0.57 18.94
N GLU A 190 3.86 -0.39 18.18
CA GLU A 190 4.56 -1.10 17.11
C GLU A 190 3.61 -1.38 15.93
N GLY A 191 4.16 -1.77 14.76
CA GLY A 191 3.38 -2.19 13.58
C GLY A 191 2.75 -1.06 12.77
N ASN A 192 3.14 0.20 13.00
CA ASN A 192 2.57 1.36 12.31
C ASN A 192 2.75 1.25 10.79
N THR A 193 3.96 0.99 10.29
CA THR A 193 4.23 0.96 8.85
C THR A 193 3.46 -0.15 8.14
N ARG A 194 3.39 -1.36 8.72
CA ARG A 194 2.59 -2.47 8.15
C ARG A 194 1.10 -2.12 8.11
N THR A 195 0.59 -1.48 9.16
CA THR A 195 -0.80 -1.00 9.21
C THR A 195 -1.09 0.03 8.13
N ILE A 196 -0.21 1.03 7.98
CA ILE A 196 -0.33 2.07 6.95
C ILE A 196 -0.21 1.47 5.55
N ALA A 197 0.69 0.53 5.30
CA ALA A 197 0.80 -0.13 3.99
C ALA A 197 -0.50 -0.86 3.61
N VAL A 198 -1.07 -1.66 4.52
CA VAL A 198 -2.35 -2.34 4.29
C VAL A 198 -3.49 -1.34 4.08
N PHE A 199 -3.56 -0.29 4.89
CA PHE A 199 -4.53 0.79 4.70
C PHE A 199 -4.36 1.45 3.33
N THR A 200 -3.13 1.78 2.93
CA THR A 200 -2.82 2.41 1.64
C THR A 200 -3.30 1.55 0.47
N ILE A 201 -3.03 0.25 0.48
CA ILE A 201 -3.49 -0.68 -0.55
C ILE A 201 -5.02 -0.67 -0.64
N LYS A 202 -5.73 -0.77 0.49
CA LYS A 202 -7.19 -0.74 0.54
C LYS A 202 -7.74 0.61 0.08
N TYR A 203 -7.11 1.71 0.48
CA TYR A 203 -7.49 3.07 0.09
C TYR A 203 -7.34 3.28 -1.42
N LEU A 204 -6.21 2.90 -2.00
CA LEU A 204 -6.00 2.99 -3.45
C LEU A 204 -6.96 2.10 -4.24
N ARG A 205 -7.24 0.89 -3.75
CA ARG A 205 -8.26 0.02 -4.35
C ARG A 205 -9.65 0.65 -4.35
N SER A 206 -9.99 1.50 -3.37
CA SER A 206 -11.27 2.21 -3.34
C SER A 206 -11.44 3.26 -4.45
N PHE A 207 -10.35 3.69 -5.07
CA PHE A 207 -10.36 4.50 -6.30
C PHE A 207 -10.47 3.66 -7.58
N GLY A 208 -10.41 2.32 -7.47
CA GLY A 208 -10.45 1.39 -8.60
C GLY A 208 -9.07 1.00 -9.14
N PHE A 209 -7.97 1.37 -8.45
CA PHE A 209 -6.66 0.87 -8.86
C PHE A 209 -6.51 -0.60 -8.53
N LYS A 210 -6.11 -1.39 -9.54
CA LYS A 210 -5.51 -2.68 -9.30
C LYS A 210 -4.09 -2.42 -8.78
N ILE A 211 -3.92 -2.49 -7.48
CA ILE A 211 -2.59 -2.39 -6.90
C ILE A 211 -1.94 -3.76 -7.07
N ASP A 212 -1.03 -3.83 -8.03
CA ASP A 212 -0.10 -4.95 -8.16
C ASP A 212 0.85 -4.84 -6.98
N ASN A 213 0.67 -5.72 -6.04
CA ASN A 213 1.30 -5.66 -4.73
C ASN A 213 2.82 -5.95 -4.77
N ASP A 214 3.39 -6.22 -5.94
CA ASP A 214 4.81 -6.49 -6.13
C ASP A 214 5.69 -5.37 -5.57
N LEU A 215 5.25 -4.11 -5.69
CA LEU A 215 6.03 -2.99 -5.19
C LEU A 215 6.15 -2.99 -3.66
N PHE A 216 5.09 -3.33 -2.94
CA PHE A 216 5.15 -3.50 -1.48
C PHE A 216 5.92 -4.76 -1.10
N LYS A 217 5.88 -5.82 -1.91
CA LYS A 217 6.67 -7.03 -1.71
C LYS A 217 8.17 -6.74 -1.79
N GLU A 218 8.59 -6.04 -2.84
CA GLU A 218 10.01 -5.88 -3.15
C GLU A 218 10.62 -4.63 -2.50
N HIS A 219 9.78 -3.62 -2.19
CA HIS A 219 10.20 -2.30 -1.76
C HIS A 219 9.52 -1.83 -0.47
N SER A 220 9.07 -2.74 0.40
CA SER A 220 8.46 -2.38 1.68
C SER A 220 9.42 -1.59 2.59
N TRP A 221 10.70 -1.95 2.59
CA TRP A 221 11.75 -1.21 3.29
C TRP A 221 11.98 0.19 2.68
N TYR A 222 11.90 0.30 1.35
CA TYR A 222 11.95 1.60 0.68
C TYR A 222 10.77 2.48 1.08
N PHE A 223 9.56 1.94 1.07
CA PHE A 223 8.34 2.65 1.47
C PHE A 223 8.47 3.22 2.90
N ARG A 224 8.94 2.39 3.86
CA ARG A 224 9.20 2.84 5.23
C ARG A 224 10.19 4.00 5.27
N ASN A 225 11.33 3.86 4.61
CA ASN A 225 12.37 4.88 4.59
C ASN A 225 11.93 6.16 3.89
N ALA A 226 11.12 6.07 2.84
CA ALA A 226 10.52 7.22 2.18
C ALA A 226 9.58 8.00 3.10
N LEU A 227 8.78 7.30 3.94
CA LEU A 227 7.94 7.93 4.97
C LEU A 227 8.79 8.64 6.03
N VAL A 228 9.90 8.03 6.46
CA VAL A 228 10.86 8.67 7.38
C VAL A 228 11.41 9.96 6.76
N ARG A 229 11.88 9.93 5.51
CA ARG A 229 12.44 11.11 4.83
C ARG A 229 11.42 12.21 4.58
N ALA A 230 10.16 11.85 4.38
CA ALA A 230 9.08 12.81 4.20
C ALA A 230 8.74 13.59 5.50
N ASN A 231 9.16 13.09 6.67
CA ASN A 231 8.81 13.63 7.98
C ASN A 231 10.01 14.05 8.84
N TYR A 232 11.22 14.06 8.30
CA TYR A 232 12.41 14.43 9.07
C TYR A 232 13.00 15.76 8.62
N ASN A 233 13.14 16.68 9.59
CA ASN A 233 13.85 17.95 9.43
C ASN A 233 14.96 18.08 10.47
N ASP A 234 16.15 18.46 10.02
CA ASP A 234 17.23 18.95 10.89
C ASP A 234 17.91 20.15 10.18
N LEU A 235 17.31 21.31 10.35
CA LEU A 235 17.79 22.53 9.70
C LEU A 235 19.18 22.95 10.16
N SER A 236 19.62 22.50 11.34
CA SER A 236 20.97 22.77 11.86
C SER A 236 22.03 22.03 11.03
N LYS A 237 21.67 20.90 10.44
CA LYS A 237 22.50 20.10 9.53
C LYS A 237 22.18 20.35 8.05
N GLY A 238 21.29 21.30 7.75
CA GLY A 238 20.85 21.56 6.38
C GLY A 238 19.96 20.44 5.79
N ILE A 239 19.34 19.61 6.63
CA ILE A 239 18.49 18.50 6.21
C ILE A 239 17.03 18.94 6.28
N ALA A 240 16.36 18.95 5.12
CA ALA A 240 14.92 19.20 5.01
C ALA A 240 14.15 17.90 4.75
N ALA A 241 12.91 17.86 5.23
CA ALA A 241 11.95 16.83 4.83
C ALA A 241 11.73 16.86 3.31
N THR A 242 11.57 15.71 2.70
CA THR A 242 11.35 15.60 1.26
C THR A 242 10.42 14.43 0.93
N ASP A 243 9.39 14.71 0.16
CA ASP A 243 8.43 13.71 -0.33
C ASP A 243 8.88 13.02 -1.63
N GLN A 244 10.00 13.46 -2.23
CA GLN A 244 10.48 12.97 -3.54
C GLN A 244 10.58 11.44 -3.63
N TYR A 245 11.02 10.78 -2.56
CA TYR A 245 11.15 9.32 -2.54
C TYR A 245 9.79 8.63 -2.46
N LEU A 246 8.88 9.20 -1.69
CA LEU A 246 7.52 8.72 -1.59
C LEU A 246 6.75 8.96 -2.91
N MET A 247 7.01 10.09 -3.58
CA MET A 247 6.50 10.37 -4.92
C MET A 247 6.99 9.36 -5.96
N ARG A 248 8.27 8.95 -5.92
CA ARG A 248 8.79 7.87 -6.80
C ARG A 248 8.07 6.55 -6.54
N PHE A 249 7.86 6.20 -5.27
CA PHE A 249 7.16 4.97 -4.90
C PHE A 249 5.72 4.97 -5.43
N PHE A 250 4.97 6.02 -5.16
CA PHE A 250 3.59 6.14 -5.64
C PHE A 250 3.49 6.36 -7.16
N GLY A 251 4.46 7.02 -7.78
CA GLY A 251 4.56 7.13 -9.24
C GLY A 251 4.65 5.74 -9.89
N ASN A 252 5.54 4.88 -9.39
CA ASN A 252 5.63 3.51 -9.86
C ASN A 252 4.34 2.71 -9.58
N LEU A 253 3.75 2.90 -8.39
CA LEU A 253 2.59 2.12 -7.96
C LEU A 253 1.30 2.51 -8.70
N ILE A 254 1.07 3.80 -8.90
CA ILE A 254 -0.20 4.35 -9.38
C ILE A 254 -0.13 4.69 -10.86
N LEU A 255 0.97 5.33 -11.29
CA LEU A 255 1.13 5.83 -12.66
C LEU A 255 1.82 4.84 -13.59
N GLY A 256 2.37 3.74 -13.06
CA GLY A 256 3.14 2.77 -13.84
C GLY A 256 4.51 3.28 -14.28
N GLU A 257 5.04 4.30 -13.59
CA GLU A 257 6.40 4.80 -13.80
C GLU A 257 7.44 3.74 -13.42
N ASN A 258 8.68 3.96 -13.80
CA ASN A 258 9.78 3.02 -13.54
C ASN A 258 10.95 3.73 -12.86
N TYR A 259 10.68 4.47 -11.79
CA TYR A 259 11.74 5.09 -11.00
C TYR A 259 12.55 4.05 -10.27
N LYS A 260 13.86 4.23 -10.27
CA LYS A 260 14.75 3.43 -9.42
C LYS A 260 14.48 3.74 -7.95
N LEU A 261 14.16 2.71 -7.18
CA LEU A 261 13.93 2.78 -5.74
C LEU A 261 15.18 2.32 -4.98
N SER A 262 15.92 3.28 -4.43
CA SER A 262 17.20 3.03 -3.76
C SER A 262 17.18 3.58 -2.33
N ASN A 263 17.28 2.68 -1.33
CA ASN A 263 17.35 3.08 0.08
C ASN A 263 18.60 3.91 0.40
N ARG A 264 19.71 3.63 -0.28
CA ARG A 264 20.97 4.34 -0.07
C ARG A 264 20.87 5.82 -0.43
N GLU A 265 20.08 6.18 -1.45
CA GLU A 265 19.87 7.57 -1.85
C GLU A 265 19.12 8.39 -0.81
N MET A 266 18.35 7.74 0.07
CA MET A 266 17.59 8.37 1.15
C MET A 266 18.44 8.68 2.38
N HIS A 267 19.57 8.02 2.54
CA HIS A 267 20.42 8.18 3.70
C HIS A 267 20.98 9.61 3.78
N ILE A 268 20.87 10.25 4.95
CA ILE A 268 21.23 11.67 5.11
C ILE A 268 22.72 11.95 4.83
N SER A 269 23.61 10.99 5.08
CA SER A 269 25.04 11.11 4.75
C SER A 269 25.34 11.00 3.25
N SER A 270 24.35 10.58 2.42
CA SER A 270 24.50 10.43 0.98
C SER A 270 24.07 11.69 0.19
N GLN A 271 23.56 12.72 0.86
CA GLN A 271 23.00 13.91 0.21
C GLN A 271 24.06 14.93 -0.21
N SER A 272 24.85 14.59 -1.22
CA SER A 272 25.65 15.57 -1.98
C SER A 272 25.29 15.62 -3.48
N VAL A 273 24.09 15.20 -3.90
CA VAL A 273 23.73 15.19 -5.34
C VAL A 273 22.29 15.64 -5.63
N ASN A 274 22.19 16.83 -6.22
CA ASN A 274 21.26 17.35 -7.24
C ASN A 274 19.73 17.12 -7.11
N ILE A 275 19.02 18.18 -6.69
CA ILE A 275 17.55 18.32 -6.64
C ILE A 275 16.91 18.71 -8.00
N GLU A 276 17.67 19.16 -8.99
CA GLU A 276 17.13 19.80 -10.19
C GLU A 276 16.56 18.87 -11.28
N SER A 277 16.89 17.58 -11.27
CA SER A 277 16.50 16.68 -12.39
C SER A 277 15.08 16.08 -12.29
N LEU A 278 14.36 16.28 -11.21
CA LEU A 278 13.07 15.59 -10.96
C LEU A 278 11.83 16.37 -11.42
N LYS A 279 11.95 17.67 -11.66
CA LYS A 279 10.78 18.50 -12.01
C LYS A 279 10.24 18.30 -13.44
N SER A 280 11.04 17.78 -14.37
CA SER A 280 10.68 17.79 -15.79
C SER A 280 9.90 16.57 -16.32
N GLN A 281 9.81 15.48 -15.58
CA GLN A 281 9.21 14.24 -16.09
C GLN A 281 7.71 14.07 -15.79
N PHE A 282 7.18 14.75 -14.77
CA PHE A 282 5.79 14.56 -14.34
C PHE A 282 4.75 15.47 -15.01
N ASP A 283 5.18 16.46 -15.79
CA ASP A 283 4.27 17.50 -16.33
C ASP A 283 3.40 17.02 -17.52
N THR A 284 3.53 15.78 -17.97
CA THR A 284 2.91 15.32 -19.23
C THR A 284 1.52 14.68 -19.10
N LEU A 285 1.08 14.28 -17.91
CA LEU A 285 -0.18 13.57 -17.76
C LEU A 285 -1.30 14.46 -17.22
N LYS A 286 -2.14 15.01 -18.11
CA LYS A 286 -3.35 15.80 -17.78
C LYS A 286 -4.58 14.95 -17.37
N CYS A 287 -4.37 13.78 -16.78
CA CYS A 287 -5.45 12.87 -16.36
C CYS A 287 -5.74 12.95 -14.88
N SER A 288 -7.00 12.81 -14.47
CA SER A 288 -7.37 12.58 -13.07
C SER A 288 -7.05 11.15 -12.63
N ILE A 289 -7.04 10.91 -11.32
CA ILE A 289 -6.78 9.58 -10.76
C ILE A 289 -7.82 8.54 -11.21
N GLU A 290 -9.09 8.96 -11.33
CA GLU A 290 -10.19 8.11 -11.81
C GLU A 290 -10.04 7.81 -13.31
N GLU A 291 -9.57 8.78 -14.08
CA GLU A 291 -9.26 8.61 -15.51
C GLU A 291 -8.12 7.61 -15.73
N LEU A 292 -7.07 7.69 -14.90
CA LEU A 292 -5.97 6.71 -14.93
C LEU A 292 -6.43 5.29 -14.58
N ALA A 293 -7.31 5.15 -13.59
CA ALA A 293 -7.85 3.84 -13.22
C ALA A 293 -8.62 3.20 -14.40
N ILE A 294 -9.39 4.00 -15.16
CA ILE A 294 -10.06 3.54 -16.38
C ILE A 294 -9.06 3.20 -17.47
N LEU A 295 -8.05 4.03 -17.73
CA LEU A 295 -7.03 3.74 -18.74
C LEU A 295 -6.29 2.44 -18.42
N LYS A 296 -5.93 2.22 -17.16
CA LYS A 296 -5.29 0.98 -16.73
C LYS A 296 -6.20 -0.24 -16.92
N ALA A 297 -7.48 -0.15 -16.54
CA ALA A 297 -8.45 -1.23 -16.75
C ALA A 297 -8.67 -1.55 -18.24
N VAL A 298 -8.65 -0.54 -19.10
CA VAL A 298 -8.72 -0.69 -20.56
C VAL A 298 -7.43 -1.33 -21.13
N THR A 299 -6.26 -0.97 -20.60
CA THR A 299 -4.99 -1.61 -21.01
C THR A 299 -5.02 -3.11 -20.72
N ASP A 300 -5.52 -3.49 -19.55
CA ASP A 300 -5.63 -4.89 -19.14
C ASP A 300 -6.70 -5.66 -19.95
N ASN A 301 -7.81 -5.01 -20.30
CA ASN A 301 -8.88 -5.56 -21.10
C ASN A 301 -9.48 -4.52 -22.06
N PRO A 302 -9.00 -4.40 -23.30
CA PRO A 302 -9.56 -3.46 -24.29
C PRO A 302 -11.04 -3.63 -24.62
N LYS A 303 -11.61 -4.81 -24.34
CA LYS A 303 -13.04 -5.09 -24.58
C LYS A 303 -13.93 -4.80 -23.36
N ILE A 304 -13.35 -4.32 -22.26
CA ILE A 304 -14.07 -4.04 -21.02
C ILE A 304 -15.29 -3.12 -21.29
N THR A 305 -16.43 -3.50 -20.76
CA THR A 305 -17.67 -2.71 -20.88
C THR A 305 -17.72 -1.62 -19.80
N GLN A 306 -18.58 -0.62 -20.01
CA GLN A 306 -18.80 0.41 -19.00
C GLN A 306 -19.44 -0.13 -17.71
N ASP A 307 -20.20 -1.22 -17.80
CA ASP A 307 -20.73 -1.90 -16.61
C ASP A 307 -19.65 -2.64 -15.84
N GLU A 308 -18.71 -3.30 -16.52
CA GLU A 308 -17.53 -3.90 -15.86
C GLU A 308 -16.61 -2.83 -15.28
N LEU A 309 -16.39 -1.72 -15.98
CA LEU A 309 -15.65 -0.57 -15.45
C LEU A 309 -16.27 -0.02 -14.16
N LYS A 310 -17.61 0.01 -14.07
CA LYS A 310 -18.31 0.40 -12.84
C LYS A 310 -17.90 -0.45 -11.65
N GLU A 311 -17.84 -1.77 -11.83
CA GLU A 311 -17.42 -2.70 -10.77
C GLU A 311 -15.93 -2.54 -10.44
N VAL A 312 -15.06 -2.37 -11.45
CA VAL A 312 -13.61 -2.21 -11.28
C VAL A 312 -13.27 -0.94 -10.51
N ILE A 313 -13.90 0.20 -10.82
CA ILE A 313 -13.57 1.49 -10.19
C ILE A 313 -14.48 1.84 -9.00
N GLY A 314 -15.48 1.01 -8.68
CA GLY A 314 -16.40 1.23 -7.55
C GLY A 314 -17.25 2.51 -7.67
N LYS A 315 -17.58 2.95 -8.90
CA LYS A 315 -18.36 4.17 -9.15
C LYS A 315 -19.66 3.87 -9.88
N SER A 316 -20.60 4.83 -9.88
CA SER A 316 -21.85 4.67 -10.63
C SER A 316 -21.60 4.63 -12.15
N LEU A 317 -22.48 3.96 -12.91
CA LEU A 317 -22.41 3.93 -14.38
C LEU A 317 -22.43 5.34 -15.00
N ALA A 318 -23.16 6.27 -14.39
CA ALA A 318 -23.20 7.67 -14.84
C ALA A 318 -21.81 8.33 -14.69
N THR A 319 -21.11 8.06 -13.60
CA THR A 319 -19.74 8.55 -13.36
C THR A 319 -18.77 7.93 -14.37
N VAL A 320 -18.83 6.62 -14.61
CA VAL A 320 -17.99 5.93 -15.61
C VAL A 320 -18.20 6.52 -17.00
N LYS A 321 -19.45 6.75 -17.41
CA LYS A 321 -19.77 7.38 -18.71
C LYS A 321 -19.16 8.77 -18.83
N ARG A 322 -19.27 9.60 -17.78
CA ARG A 322 -18.69 10.94 -17.77
C ARG A 322 -17.16 10.89 -17.91
N ILE A 323 -16.51 10.00 -17.18
CA ILE A 323 -15.05 9.85 -17.22
C ILE A 323 -14.58 9.32 -18.58
N THR A 324 -15.25 8.33 -19.15
CA THR A 324 -14.91 7.83 -20.49
C THR A 324 -15.09 8.88 -21.58
N ILE A 325 -16.11 9.76 -21.48
CA ILE A 325 -16.27 10.90 -22.38
C ILE A 325 -15.12 11.90 -22.21
N SER A 326 -14.78 12.26 -20.97
CA SER A 326 -13.64 13.16 -20.70
C SER A 326 -12.34 12.64 -21.29
N LEU A 327 -12.06 11.34 -21.15
CA LEU A 327 -10.89 10.69 -21.74
C LEU A 327 -10.89 10.73 -23.27
N GLN A 328 -12.07 10.60 -23.90
CA GLN A 328 -12.22 10.72 -25.35
C GLN A 328 -11.99 12.17 -25.81
N GLU A 329 -12.55 13.16 -25.12
CA GLU A 329 -12.35 14.58 -25.39
C GLU A 329 -10.89 15.02 -25.22
N LYS A 330 -10.17 14.44 -24.28
CA LYS A 330 -8.73 14.67 -24.05
C LYS A 330 -7.83 13.93 -25.05
N GLY A 331 -8.39 13.05 -25.88
CA GLY A 331 -7.65 12.29 -26.89
C GLY A 331 -6.86 11.09 -26.33
N PHE A 332 -7.14 10.63 -25.09
CA PHE A 332 -6.46 9.49 -24.51
C PHE A 332 -7.15 8.15 -24.79
N LEU A 333 -8.44 8.18 -25.17
CA LEU A 333 -9.23 6.98 -25.36
C LEU A 333 -10.13 7.11 -26.59
N VAL A 334 -10.24 6.04 -27.36
CA VAL A 334 -11.20 5.99 -28.47
C VAL A 334 -11.98 4.67 -28.46
N ARG A 335 -13.27 4.72 -28.82
CA ARG A 335 -14.08 3.52 -29.01
C ARG A 335 -14.06 3.11 -30.48
N LYS A 336 -13.56 1.92 -30.79
CA LYS A 336 -13.53 1.33 -32.14
C LYS A 336 -14.65 0.29 -32.31
N ASN A 337 -15.08 0.05 -33.55
CA ASN A 337 -16.02 -1.01 -33.98
C ASN A 337 -17.44 -0.98 -33.38
N GLY A 338 -17.95 0.19 -32.95
CA GLY A 338 -19.35 0.39 -32.57
C GLY A 338 -19.78 -0.29 -31.26
N LYS A 339 -21.11 -0.39 -31.03
CA LYS A 339 -21.67 -0.79 -29.72
C LYS A 339 -21.63 -2.29 -29.42
N ARG A 340 -21.70 -3.19 -30.40
CA ARG A 340 -21.83 -4.64 -30.18
C ARG A 340 -20.51 -5.38 -30.11
N ASN A 341 -19.51 -5.02 -30.94
CA ASN A 341 -18.19 -5.66 -31.00
C ASN A 341 -17.06 -4.62 -30.77
N GLY A 342 -17.37 -3.52 -30.12
CA GLY A 342 -16.42 -2.44 -29.92
C GLY A 342 -15.42 -2.73 -28.82
N TYR A 343 -14.22 -2.21 -29.02
CA TYR A 343 -13.17 -2.20 -28.02
C TYR A 343 -12.67 -0.77 -27.81
N TRP A 344 -12.00 -0.56 -26.71
CA TRP A 344 -11.33 0.69 -26.39
C TRP A 344 -9.89 0.64 -26.87
N GLU A 345 -9.40 1.72 -27.42
CA GLU A 345 -8.02 1.89 -27.82
C GLU A 345 -7.48 3.13 -27.10
N ILE A 346 -6.31 2.97 -26.48
CA ILE A 346 -5.58 4.09 -25.85
C ILE A 346 -4.70 4.69 -26.95
N ILE A 347 -4.74 6.03 -27.06
CA ILE A 347 -4.04 6.80 -28.10
C ILE A 347 -2.76 7.43 -27.50
#